data_ce5c66f3c730b0d72bcb73b46244fcc0
#
_entry.id   ce5c66f3c730b0d72bcb73b46244fcc0
#
_cell.length_a   1.000
_cell.length_b   1.000
_cell.length_c   1.000
_cell.angle_alpha   90.00
_cell.angle_beta   90.00
_cell.angle_gamma   90.00
#
_symmetry.space_group_name_H-M   'P 1'
#
loop_
_entity.id
_entity.type
_entity.pdbx_description
1 polymer ?
#
loop_
_entity_poly.entity_id
_entity_poly.type
_entity_poly.pdbx_seq_one_letter_code
_entity_poly.pdbx_strand_id
1 'polypeptide(L)'
;LFRSGMIERDVNHPSIIWWSNGNEKGWNTELDGEFHKYDPQKRPVIHPQGNFSGFETMHYRSYGESQNYMRLPEIFMPTEFLHGLYDGGHGAGLYDYWEMMRKHPRCIGGFLWVLADEGVKRVDMDGFIDNQGNFGADGIVGPHHEKEGSYYTIKQLWSPVQIMNTSIDKQFDGKFSVENRYDYLNLNTCRFLWKQVKFPLATDASNAAVQVLKEGEVQGSDMVAHSAGILDIKTNILPNADALFLTAIDPYGHELWRWTFPVNKLNQQTEQLSPLSS
;
A
#
# COMPACT_ATOMS: atom_id res chain seq x y z
N LEU A 1 -3.15 35.77 -6.32
CA LEU A 1 -4.38 35.26 -6.92
C LEU A 1 -4.52 33.74 -6.82
N PHE A 2 -3.51 32.94 -7.14
CA PHE A 2 -3.65 31.48 -7.16
C PHE A 2 -3.80 30.88 -5.74
N ARG A 3 -3.03 31.36 -4.77
CA ARG A 3 -3.02 30.87 -3.39
C ARG A 3 -4.28 31.20 -2.62
N SER A 4 -4.74 32.44 -2.72
CA SER A 4 -5.99 32.85 -2.06
C SER A 4 -7.16 32.00 -2.52
N GLY A 5 -7.31 31.76 -3.83
CA GLY A 5 -8.37 30.93 -4.37
C GLY A 5 -8.35 29.49 -3.87
N MET A 6 -7.16 28.87 -3.74
CA MET A 6 -7.02 27.52 -3.18
C MET A 6 -7.43 27.49 -1.69
N ILE A 7 -6.92 28.41 -0.90
CA ILE A 7 -7.20 28.44 0.54
C ILE A 7 -8.68 28.76 0.78
N GLU A 8 -9.24 29.77 0.13
CA GLU A 8 -10.64 30.14 0.27
C GLU A 8 -11.60 29.00 -0.11
N ARG A 9 -11.26 28.22 -1.15
CA ARG A 9 -12.02 27.04 -1.54
C ARG A 9 -11.95 25.93 -0.49
N ASP A 10 -10.77 25.66 0.05
CA ASP A 10 -10.47 24.43 0.78
C ASP A 10 -10.35 24.62 2.30
N VAL A 11 -10.39 25.87 2.82
CA VAL A 11 -10.16 26.21 4.23
C VAL A 11 -11.10 25.47 5.20
N ASN A 12 -12.31 25.13 4.76
CA ASN A 12 -13.31 24.43 5.57
C ASN A 12 -13.17 22.90 5.54
N HIS A 13 -12.17 22.35 4.86
CA HIS A 13 -11.89 20.91 4.91
C HIS A 13 -11.07 20.55 6.16
N PRO A 14 -11.65 19.83 7.13
CA PRO A 14 -10.96 19.52 8.38
C PRO A 14 -9.79 18.52 8.21
N SER A 15 -9.75 17.80 7.09
CA SER A 15 -8.65 16.90 6.76
C SER A 15 -7.36 17.61 6.34
N ILE A 16 -7.43 18.88 5.98
CA ILE A 16 -6.24 19.69 5.68
C ILE A 16 -5.59 20.10 7.00
N ILE A 17 -4.36 19.68 7.23
CA ILE A 17 -3.60 19.97 8.46
C ILE A 17 -2.41 20.91 8.24
N TRP A 18 -1.97 21.05 6.99
CA TRP A 18 -0.94 22.03 6.56
C TRP A 18 -1.19 22.48 5.12
N TRP A 19 -0.51 23.54 4.73
CA TRP A 19 -0.41 24.02 3.36
C TRP A 19 0.98 23.77 2.80
N SER A 20 1.10 23.52 1.51
CA SER A 20 2.38 23.39 0.82
C SER A 20 2.62 24.58 -0.09
N ASN A 21 3.82 25.16 -0.05
CA ASN A 21 4.23 26.31 -0.84
C ASN A 21 5.51 26.01 -1.60
N GLY A 22 5.38 25.75 -2.90
CA GLY A 22 6.49 25.43 -3.80
C GLY A 22 6.93 23.96 -3.72
N ASN A 23 8.04 23.66 -4.37
CA ASN A 23 8.68 22.34 -4.39
C ASN A 23 10.18 22.49 -4.66
N GLU A 24 11.00 21.58 -4.12
CA GLU A 24 12.43 21.41 -4.44
C GLU A 24 13.23 22.71 -4.51
N LYS A 25 13.16 23.52 -3.45
CA LYS A 25 13.77 24.86 -3.36
C LYS A 25 13.13 25.94 -4.26
N GLY A 26 12.15 25.58 -5.09
CA GLY A 26 11.33 26.53 -5.84
C GLY A 26 10.23 27.19 -5.00
N TRP A 27 10.52 27.54 -3.77
CA TRP A 27 9.57 28.19 -2.83
C TRP A 27 9.99 29.63 -2.51
N ASN A 28 9.00 30.40 -2.02
CA ASN A 28 9.26 31.72 -1.44
C ASN A 28 8.63 31.83 -0.06
N THR A 29 9.46 31.74 0.99
CA THR A 29 9.02 31.78 2.41
C THR A 29 8.41 33.12 2.82
N GLU A 30 8.73 34.21 2.13
CA GLU A 30 8.13 35.54 2.37
C GLU A 30 6.60 35.53 2.16
N LEU A 31 6.14 34.55 1.38
CA LEU A 31 4.72 34.41 1.05
C LEU A 31 3.93 33.56 2.04
N ASP A 32 4.57 32.96 3.05
CA ASP A 32 3.88 32.09 4.01
C ASP A 32 2.83 32.85 4.80
N GLY A 33 3.13 34.11 5.15
CA GLY A 33 2.16 34.98 5.80
C GLY A 33 0.89 35.25 5.01
N GLU A 34 0.94 35.12 3.67
CA GLU A 34 -0.25 35.29 2.82
C GLU A 34 -1.23 34.14 3.00
N PHE A 35 -0.75 32.91 3.29
CA PHE A 35 -1.63 31.78 3.60
C PHE A 35 -2.49 32.07 4.84
N HIS A 36 -1.87 32.65 5.86
CA HIS A 36 -2.52 32.95 7.14
C HIS A 36 -3.53 34.11 7.07
N LYS A 37 -3.53 34.90 6.01
CA LYS A 37 -4.57 35.92 5.79
C LYS A 37 -5.93 35.31 5.45
N TYR A 38 -5.93 34.15 4.78
CA TYR A 38 -7.12 33.47 4.30
C TYR A 38 -7.46 32.22 5.12
N ASP A 39 -6.50 31.71 5.92
CA ASP A 39 -6.71 30.57 6.81
C ASP A 39 -6.84 31.04 8.26
N PRO A 40 -8.06 31.12 8.82
CA PRO A 40 -8.28 31.53 10.21
C PRO A 40 -7.68 30.57 11.23
N GLN A 41 -7.42 29.29 10.85
CA GLN A 41 -6.76 28.29 11.70
C GLN A 41 -5.24 28.47 11.72
N LYS A 42 -4.69 29.26 10.79
CA LYS A 42 -3.24 29.50 10.65
C LYS A 42 -2.43 28.20 10.61
N ARG A 43 -2.90 27.26 9.79
CA ARG A 43 -2.22 25.98 9.63
C ARG A 43 -0.78 26.19 9.18
N PRO A 44 0.14 25.29 9.55
CA PRO A 44 1.53 25.36 9.13
C PRO A 44 1.66 25.42 7.60
N VAL A 45 2.68 26.14 7.12
CA VAL A 45 3.09 26.10 5.71
C VAL A 45 4.39 25.31 5.63
N ILE A 46 4.39 24.25 4.84
CA ILE A 46 5.57 23.43 4.57
C ILE A 46 6.16 23.75 3.20
N HIS A 47 7.42 23.43 3.04
CA HIS A 47 8.16 23.58 1.80
C HIS A 47 8.80 22.22 1.45
N PRO A 48 8.23 21.47 0.48
CA PRO A 48 8.73 20.16 0.08
C PRO A 48 10.22 20.15 -0.22
N GLN A 49 10.89 19.07 0.20
CA GLN A 49 12.34 18.90 0.22
C GLN A 49 13.04 19.87 1.20
N GLY A 50 12.38 20.19 2.31
CA GLY A 50 12.98 21.06 3.33
C GLY A 50 12.49 20.77 4.73
N ASN A 51 13.11 21.43 5.70
CA ASN A 51 12.74 21.39 7.12
C ASN A 51 12.12 22.73 7.49
N PHE A 52 10.80 22.78 7.57
CA PHE A 52 10.03 23.98 7.84
C PHE A 52 8.84 23.69 8.75
N SER A 53 8.50 24.65 9.59
CA SER A 53 7.30 24.58 10.43
C SER A 53 7.23 23.33 11.32
N GLY A 54 8.37 22.74 11.68
CA GLY A 54 8.44 21.53 12.50
C GLY A 54 8.27 20.22 11.70
N PHE A 55 8.30 20.27 10.38
CA PHE A 55 8.24 19.10 9.49
C PHE A 55 9.54 18.93 8.71
N GLU A 56 10.03 17.71 8.67
CA GLU A 56 11.12 17.26 7.82
C GLU A 56 10.53 16.54 6.62
N THR A 57 10.67 17.13 5.43
CA THR A 57 9.98 16.69 4.20
C THR A 57 10.94 16.29 3.08
N MET A 58 12.15 15.87 3.41
CA MET A 58 13.19 15.54 2.42
C MET A 58 12.76 14.46 1.44
N HIS A 59 13.14 14.67 0.17
CA HIS A 59 12.84 13.76 -0.93
C HIS A 59 13.91 12.67 -1.08
N TYR A 60 13.49 11.47 -1.47
CA TYR A 60 14.31 10.35 -1.97
C TYR A 60 15.54 10.03 -1.12
N ARG A 61 15.39 10.03 0.18
CA ARG A 61 16.47 9.64 1.08
C ARG A 61 16.60 8.12 1.15
N SER A 62 17.84 7.66 1.17
CA SER A 62 18.14 6.26 1.42
C SER A 62 17.56 5.81 2.76
N TYR A 63 17.39 4.50 2.95
CA TYR A 63 16.87 3.93 4.18
C TYR A 63 17.66 4.40 5.41
N GLY A 64 19.00 4.40 5.34
CA GLY A 64 19.87 4.85 6.44
C GLY A 64 19.76 6.36 6.73
N GLU A 65 19.65 7.20 5.69
CA GLU A 65 19.42 8.62 5.87
C GLU A 65 18.05 8.90 6.48
N SER A 66 17.01 8.21 6.06
CA SER A 66 15.66 8.33 6.63
C SER A 66 15.66 8.00 8.12
N GLN A 67 16.41 6.98 8.55
CA GLN A 67 16.59 6.68 9.98
C GLN A 67 17.24 7.83 10.73
N ASN A 68 18.18 8.54 10.11
CA ASN A 68 18.83 9.71 10.75
C ASN A 68 17.87 10.88 10.86
N TYR A 69 17.09 11.19 9.83
CA TYR A 69 16.06 12.24 9.87
C TYR A 69 15.00 11.97 10.96
N MET A 70 14.57 10.73 11.12
CA MET A 70 13.61 10.39 12.17
C MET A 70 14.16 10.55 13.61
N ARG A 71 15.47 10.68 13.80
CA ARG A 71 16.06 11.02 15.11
C ARG A 71 15.97 12.51 15.45
N LEU A 72 15.72 13.36 14.46
CA LEU A 72 15.53 14.78 14.65
C LEU A 72 14.22 15.07 15.40
N PRO A 73 14.07 16.26 16.02
CA PRO A 73 12.86 16.60 16.79
C PRO A 73 11.63 16.84 15.91
N GLU A 74 11.81 17.07 14.61
CA GLU A 74 10.75 17.36 13.66
C GLU A 74 9.87 16.14 13.39
N ILE A 75 8.67 16.38 12.89
CA ILE A 75 7.78 15.37 12.34
C ILE A 75 8.35 14.94 10.99
N PHE A 76 8.70 13.67 10.85
CA PHE A 76 9.19 13.12 9.60
C PHE A 76 8.03 12.77 8.67
N MET A 77 8.02 13.36 7.48
CA MET A 77 7.01 13.16 6.45
C MET A 77 7.62 13.44 5.08
N PRO A 78 8.33 12.50 4.46
CA PRO A 78 8.88 12.72 3.12
C PRO A 78 7.75 13.00 2.15
N THR A 79 7.80 14.14 1.50
CA THR A 79 6.78 14.55 0.52
C THR A 79 6.96 13.90 -0.83
N GLU A 80 8.12 13.27 -1.05
CA GLU A 80 8.37 12.32 -2.15
C GLU A 80 9.35 11.26 -1.67
N PHE A 81 9.03 9.98 -1.85
CA PHE A 81 9.95 8.89 -1.56
C PHE A 81 9.67 7.68 -2.46
N LEU A 82 10.66 6.82 -2.65
CA LEU A 82 10.60 5.64 -3.51
C LEU A 82 10.07 5.98 -4.91
N HIS A 83 10.83 6.77 -5.65
CA HIS A 83 10.51 7.16 -7.03
C HIS A 83 10.38 5.93 -7.93
N GLY A 84 9.27 5.82 -8.66
CA GLY A 84 8.95 4.66 -9.48
C GLY A 84 10.02 4.33 -10.53
N LEU A 85 10.69 5.35 -11.07
CA LEU A 85 11.71 5.17 -12.10
C LEU A 85 13.10 4.90 -11.52
N TYR A 86 13.51 5.59 -10.43
CA TYR A 86 14.90 5.61 -9.98
C TYR A 86 15.19 4.70 -8.79
N ASP A 87 14.20 4.42 -7.96
CA ASP A 87 14.36 3.66 -6.72
C ASP A 87 13.89 2.20 -6.84
N GLY A 88 13.92 1.63 -8.04
CA GLY A 88 13.56 0.24 -8.29
C GLY A 88 12.05 -0.03 -8.30
N GLY A 89 11.23 1.01 -8.51
CA GLY A 89 9.78 0.96 -8.47
C GLY A 89 9.22 1.05 -7.04
N HIS A 90 7.96 1.42 -6.93
CA HIS A 90 7.31 1.67 -5.63
C HIS A 90 7.23 0.43 -4.73
N GLY A 91 7.28 -0.77 -5.30
CA GLY A 91 7.23 -2.02 -4.56
C GLY A 91 8.55 -2.42 -3.92
N ALA A 92 9.68 -2.02 -4.53
CA ALA A 92 11.01 -2.34 -4.03
C ALA A 92 11.33 -1.50 -2.79
N GLY A 93 11.72 -2.14 -1.70
CA GLY A 93 12.07 -1.46 -0.46
C GLY A 93 10.89 -0.89 0.34
N LEU A 94 9.69 -0.81 -0.22
CA LEU A 94 8.53 -0.22 0.49
C LEU A 94 8.24 -0.90 1.83
N TYR A 95 8.39 -2.22 1.90
CA TYR A 95 8.19 -2.97 3.14
C TYR A 95 9.11 -2.46 4.26
N ASP A 96 10.41 -2.32 3.96
CA ASP A 96 11.39 -1.89 4.95
C ASP A 96 11.17 -0.45 5.40
N TYR A 97 10.95 0.46 4.44
CA TYR A 97 10.62 1.85 4.74
C TYR A 97 9.33 1.96 5.57
N TRP A 98 8.27 1.27 5.18
CA TRP A 98 6.99 1.35 5.84
C TRP A 98 7.03 0.78 7.26
N GLU A 99 7.67 -0.39 7.46
CA GLU A 99 7.84 -0.98 8.79
C GLU A 99 8.69 -0.12 9.73
N MET A 100 9.66 0.61 9.19
CA MET A 100 10.44 1.58 9.95
C MET A 100 9.59 2.83 10.29
N MET A 101 8.93 3.40 9.29
CA MET A 101 8.17 4.65 9.42
C MET A 101 6.98 4.51 10.37
N ARG A 102 6.15 3.49 10.19
CA ARG A 102 4.94 3.30 11.01
C ARG A 102 5.21 3.01 12.48
N LYS A 103 6.40 2.53 12.82
CA LYS A 103 6.80 2.26 14.22
C LYS A 103 7.40 3.48 14.91
N HIS A 104 7.70 4.53 14.17
CA HIS A 104 8.34 5.70 14.73
C HIS A 104 7.31 6.76 15.14
N PRO A 105 7.30 7.22 16.41
CA PRO A 105 6.23 8.06 16.95
C PRO A 105 6.15 9.47 16.33
N ARG A 106 7.18 9.92 15.63
CA ARG A 106 7.22 11.21 14.94
C ARG A 106 7.16 11.08 13.41
N CYS A 107 6.90 9.89 12.88
CA CYS A 107 6.64 9.70 11.46
C CYS A 107 5.14 9.60 11.24
N ILE A 108 4.59 10.44 10.38
CA ILE A 108 3.15 10.48 10.06
C ILE A 108 2.84 9.93 8.66
N GLY A 109 3.79 9.24 8.05
CA GLY A 109 3.68 8.69 6.69
C GLY A 109 4.52 9.46 5.68
N GLY A 110 4.19 9.33 4.42
CA GLY A 110 4.88 9.97 3.30
C GLY A 110 4.14 9.77 2.00
N PHE A 111 4.65 10.36 0.93
CA PHE A 111 4.02 10.31 -0.39
C PHE A 111 4.96 9.62 -1.37
N LEU A 112 4.47 8.53 -1.98
CA LEU A 112 5.18 7.87 -3.06
C LEU A 112 5.14 8.75 -4.31
N TRP A 113 6.23 8.84 -5.03
CA TRP A 113 6.25 9.47 -6.33
C TRP A 113 6.21 8.40 -7.43
N VAL A 114 5.14 8.25 -8.18
CA VAL A 114 3.92 9.07 -8.20
C VAL A 114 2.70 8.16 -8.43
N LEU A 115 1.47 8.71 -8.34
CA LEU A 115 0.25 7.91 -8.45
C LEU A 115 0.07 7.31 -9.85
N ALA A 116 0.22 8.11 -10.90
CA ALA A 116 -0.03 7.65 -12.27
C ALA A 116 1.14 8.02 -13.17
N ASP A 117 1.42 7.16 -14.14
CA ASP A 117 2.34 7.48 -15.22
C ASP A 117 1.98 8.83 -15.84
N GLU A 118 2.98 9.66 -16.05
CA GLU A 118 2.79 10.99 -16.59
C GLU A 118 2.68 10.94 -18.11
N GLY A 119 1.62 11.52 -18.64
CA GLY A 119 1.42 11.64 -20.07
C GLY A 119 0.43 12.74 -20.40
N VAL A 120 0.75 13.56 -21.39
CA VAL A 120 -0.10 14.63 -21.86
C VAL A 120 -0.65 14.29 -23.24
N LYS A 121 -1.98 14.21 -23.35
CA LYS A 121 -2.62 14.06 -24.65
C LYS A 121 -2.50 15.36 -25.44
N ARG A 122 -1.67 15.36 -26.44
CA ARG A 122 -1.40 16.49 -27.32
C ARG A 122 -2.50 16.65 -28.36
N VAL A 123 -3.41 17.58 -28.11
CA VAL A 123 -4.52 17.86 -29.06
C VAL A 123 -4.03 18.50 -30.34
N ASP A 124 -2.84 19.12 -30.33
CA ASP A 124 -2.14 19.71 -31.48
C ASP A 124 -1.35 18.66 -32.31
N MET A 125 -1.28 17.40 -31.85
CA MET A 125 -0.58 16.28 -32.47
C MET A 125 -1.50 15.05 -32.59
N ASP A 126 -2.74 15.22 -33.02
CA ASP A 126 -3.72 14.17 -33.26
C ASP A 126 -3.93 13.21 -32.08
N GLY A 127 -3.74 13.71 -30.85
CA GLY A 127 -3.94 12.93 -29.64
C GLY A 127 -2.77 12.05 -29.24
N PHE A 128 -1.58 12.31 -29.80
CA PHE A 128 -0.34 11.68 -29.34
C PHE A 128 -0.16 11.88 -27.84
N ILE A 129 0.25 10.82 -27.13
CA ILE A 129 0.59 10.88 -25.70
C ILE A 129 2.06 11.26 -25.58
N ASP A 130 2.32 12.48 -25.12
CA ASP A 130 3.65 13.00 -24.84
C ASP A 130 4.01 12.69 -23.38
N ASN A 131 4.94 11.78 -23.18
CA ASN A 131 5.42 11.32 -21.87
C ASN A 131 6.93 11.58 -21.68
N GLN A 132 7.54 12.42 -22.50
CA GLN A 132 8.97 12.68 -22.49
C GLN A 132 9.83 11.41 -22.64
N GLY A 133 9.42 10.50 -23.52
CA GLY A 133 10.08 9.20 -23.70
C GLY A 133 9.81 8.28 -22.49
N ASN A 134 10.87 7.83 -21.79
CA ASN A 134 10.73 6.89 -20.67
C ASN A 134 10.60 7.58 -19.31
N PHE A 135 10.65 8.91 -19.24
CA PHE A 135 10.69 9.61 -17.94
C PHE A 135 9.35 9.65 -17.21
N GLY A 136 8.25 9.53 -17.93
CA GLY A 136 6.93 9.54 -17.34
C GLY A 136 6.39 8.15 -16.92
N ALA A 137 7.19 7.08 -17.08
CA ALA A 137 6.80 5.73 -16.67
C ALA A 137 7.21 5.46 -15.22
N ASP A 138 6.66 6.22 -14.28
CA ASP A 138 7.03 6.22 -12.86
C ASP A 138 5.84 6.12 -11.91
N GLY A 139 4.65 5.81 -12.46
CA GLY A 139 3.40 5.69 -11.71
C GLY A 139 3.24 4.38 -10.92
N ILE A 140 2.32 4.39 -9.99
CA ILE A 140 1.75 3.21 -9.33
C ILE A 140 0.71 2.55 -10.24
N VAL A 141 0.08 3.35 -11.05
CA VAL A 141 -0.87 2.96 -12.11
C VAL A 141 -0.46 3.61 -13.41
N GLY A 142 -0.83 3.01 -14.52
CA GLY A 142 -0.58 3.56 -15.84
C GLY A 142 -1.37 4.84 -16.13
N PRO A 143 -1.15 5.48 -17.29
CA PRO A 143 -1.72 6.81 -17.61
C PRO A 143 -3.25 6.81 -17.75
N HIS A 144 -3.88 5.66 -17.91
CA HIS A 144 -5.34 5.49 -17.90
C HIS A 144 -5.85 4.87 -16.60
N HIS A 145 -5.04 4.89 -15.54
CA HIS A 145 -5.30 4.31 -14.23
C HIS A 145 -5.42 2.77 -14.24
N GLU A 146 -4.85 2.11 -15.22
CA GLU A 146 -4.65 0.66 -15.20
C GLU A 146 -3.69 0.26 -14.08
N LYS A 147 -4.03 -0.80 -13.37
CA LYS A 147 -3.25 -1.26 -12.21
C LYS A 147 -1.99 -1.98 -12.63
N GLU A 148 -0.86 -1.49 -12.19
CA GLU A 148 0.44 -2.09 -12.43
C GLU A 148 0.93 -2.98 -11.27
N GLY A 149 2.12 -3.57 -11.39
CA GLY A 149 2.64 -4.49 -10.38
C GLY A 149 2.81 -3.84 -9.00
N SER A 150 3.31 -2.61 -8.98
CA SER A 150 3.51 -1.82 -7.75
C SER A 150 2.20 -1.52 -7.01
N TYR A 151 1.09 -1.34 -7.72
CA TYR A 151 -0.24 -1.18 -7.14
C TYR A 151 -0.60 -2.32 -6.17
N TYR A 152 -0.36 -3.56 -6.58
CA TYR A 152 -0.69 -4.72 -5.76
C TYR A 152 0.25 -4.87 -4.56
N THR A 153 1.53 -4.57 -4.73
CA THR A 153 2.49 -4.55 -3.62
C THR A 153 2.09 -3.51 -2.56
N ILE A 154 1.76 -2.29 -3.00
CA ILE A 154 1.31 -1.22 -2.11
C ILE A 154 0.00 -1.60 -1.42
N LYS A 155 -0.99 -2.12 -2.17
CA LYS A 155 -2.26 -2.59 -1.62
C LYS A 155 -2.05 -3.63 -0.50
N GLN A 156 -1.12 -4.55 -0.68
CA GLN A 156 -0.79 -5.55 0.33
C GLN A 156 -0.13 -4.93 1.57
N LEU A 157 0.92 -4.13 1.36
CA LEU A 157 1.73 -3.59 2.46
C LEU A 157 0.98 -2.54 3.28
N TRP A 158 0.14 -1.74 2.63
CA TRP A 158 -0.67 -0.71 3.29
C TRP A 158 -2.06 -1.21 3.71
N SER A 159 -2.37 -2.49 3.50
CA SER A 159 -3.59 -3.07 4.04
C SER A 159 -3.64 -2.87 5.56
N PRO A 160 -4.73 -2.34 6.12
CA PRO A 160 -4.88 -2.16 7.57
C PRO A 160 -5.07 -3.46 8.32
N VAL A 161 -5.23 -4.57 7.62
CA VAL A 161 -5.25 -5.92 8.17
C VAL A 161 -4.04 -6.68 7.66
N GLN A 162 -3.24 -7.25 8.56
CA GLN A 162 -2.08 -8.05 8.21
C GLN A 162 -2.20 -9.46 8.82
N ILE A 163 -2.01 -10.47 7.98
CA ILE A 163 -1.88 -11.86 8.44
C ILE A 163 -0.41 -12.15 8.63
N MET A 164 -0.05 -12.56 9.85
CA MET A 164 1.35 -12.76 10.25
C MET A 164 1.86 -14.17 9.93
N ASN A 165 0.97 -15.10 9.60
CA ASN A 165 1.35 -16.44 9.14
C ASN A 165 2.01 -16.35 7.77
N THR A 166 3.22 -16.86 7.64
CA THR A 166 3.95 -16.92 6.36
C THR A 166 3.65 -18.19 5.58
N SER A 167 3.19 -19.24 6.25
CA SER A 167 2.83 -20.53 5.67
C SER A 167 1.81 -21.26 6.55
N ILE A 168 1.11 -22.21 5.96
CA ILE A 168 0.26 -23.18 6.65
C ILE A 168 0.57 -24.59 6.11
N ASP A 169 0.13 -25.59 6.85
CA ASP A 169 0.26 -27.00 6.46
C ASP A 169 -1.08 -27.73 6.57
N LYS A 170 -1.08 -29.05 6.36
CA LYS A 170 -2.29 -29.88 6.46
C LYS A 170 -2.85 -30.00 7.88
N GLN A 171 -2.07 -29.69 8.89
CA GLN A 171 -2.46 -29.71 10.30
C GLN A 171 -3.00 -28.34 10.77
N PHE A 172 -3.05 -27.34 9.88
CA PHE A 172 -3.54 -26.01 10.21
C PHE A 172 -4.96 -26.07 10.76
N ASP A 173 -5.15 -25.51 11.95
CA ASP A 173 -6.38 -25.57 12.75
C ASP A 173 -7.38 -24.42 12.48
N GLY A 174 -7.13 -23.61 11.46
CA GLY A 174 -7.97 -22.46 11.10
C GLY A 174 -7.66 -21.17 11.86
N LYS A 175 -6.58 -21.12 12.63
CA LYS A 175 -6.22 -19.95 13.43
C LYS A 175 -5.09 -19.16 12.83
N PHE A 176 -5.39 -17.93 12.40
CA PHE A 176 -4.40 -16.97 11.91
C PHE A 176 -4.01 -15.98 12.99
N SER A 177 -2.71 -15.70 13.09
CA SER A 177 -2.21 -14.54 13.82
C SER A 177 -2.44 -13.28 12.97
N VAL A 178 -3.15 -12.30 13.50
CA VAL A 178 -3.59 -11.10 12.77
C VAL A 178 -3.17 -9.86 13.54
N GLU A 179 -2.71 -8.84 12.81
CA GLU A 179 -2.49 -7.47 13.29
C GLU A 179 -3.56 -6.55 12.73
N ASN A 180 -4.27 -5.83 13.60
CA ASN A 180 -5.20 -4.76 13.23
C ASN A 180 -4.42 -3.43 13.22
N ARG A 181 -4.13 -2.92 12.03
CA ARG A 181 -3.41 -1.66 11.80
C ARG A 181 -4.32 -0.47 11.54
N TYR A 182 -5.64 -0.64 11.67
CA TYR A 182 -6.57 0.50 11.62
C TYR A 182 -6.28 1.48 12.76
N ASP A 183 -6.56 2.76 12.54
CA ASP A 183 -6.44 3.79 13.57
C ASP A 183 -7.69 3.89 14.45
N TYR A 184 -8.87 3.55 13.91
CA TYR A 184 -10.14 3.77 14.59
C TYR A 184 -11.09 2.57 14.56
N LEU A 185 -10.89 1.59 13.65
CA LEU A 185 -11.81 0.49 13.47
C LEU A 185 -11.40 -0.74 14.28
N ASN A 186 -12.36 -1.33 14.95
CA ASN A 186 -12.22 -2.67 15.50
C ASN A 186 -12.32 -3.71 14.38
N LEU A 187 -11.50 -4.74 14.41
CA LEU A 187 -11.44 -5.76 13.36
C LEU A 187 -12.78 -6.54 13.25
N ASN A 188 -13.57 -6.59 14.30
CA ASN A 188 -14.90 -7.21 14.27
C ASN A 188 -15.91 -6.51 13.33
N THR A 189 -15.55 -5.36 12.76
CA THR A 189 -16.33 -4.70 11.70
C THR A 189 -16.01 -5.23 10.31
N CYS A 190 -14.90 -5.97 10.16
CA CYS A 190 -14.46 -6.57 8.92
C CYS A 190 -14.98 -8.01 8.78
N ARG A 191 -15.09 -8.48 7.54
CA ARG A 191 -15.45 -9.86 7.20
C ARG A 191 -14.27 -10.57 6.54
N PHE A 192 -14.18 -11.87 6.77
CA PHE A 192 -13.14 -12.71 6.20
C PHE A 192 -13.76 -13.86 5.43
N LEU A 193 -13.58 -13.85 4.12
CA LEU A 193 -13.98 -14.94 3.25
C LEU A 193 -12.80 -15.89 3.05
N TRP A 194 -13.06 -17.19 3.13
CA TRP A 194 -12.01 -18.16 2.87
C TRP A 194 -12.46 -19.23 1.88
N LYS A 195 -11.51 -19.74 1.09
CA LYS A 195 -11.75 -20.83 0.11
C LYS A 195 -10.61 -21.81 0.16
N GLN A 196 -10.93 -23.08 0.30
CA GLN A 196 -9.99 -24.16 0.06
C GLN A 196 -10.12 -24.60 -1.39
N VAL A 197 -9.01 -24.66 -2.09
CA VAL A 197 -9.00 -24.82 -3.54
C VAL A 197 -8.06 -25.94 -3.97
N LYS A 198 -8.38 -26.50 -5.15
CA LYS A 198 -7.51 -27.39 -5.91
C LYS A 198 -7.16 -26.70 -7.23
N PHE A 199 -5.88 -26.66 -7.54
CA PHE A 199 -5.40 -26.13 -8.80
C PHE A 199 -5.56 -27.13 -9.93
N PRO A 200 -5.78 -26.66 -11.19
CA PRO A 200 -5.72 -27.53 -12.34
C PRO A 200 -4.31 -28.09 -12.50
N LEU A 201 -4.19 -29.27 -13.10
CA LEU A 201 -2.90 -29.84 -13.45
C LEU A 201 -2.29 -29.10 -14.65
N ALA A 202 -0.98 -29.14 -14.77
CA ALA A 202 -0.28 -28.53 -15.90
C ALA A 202 -0.67 -29.15 -17.25
N THR A 203 -1.23 -30.36 -17.22
CA THR A 203 -1.75 -31.09 -18.40
C THR A 203 -3.19 -30.74 -18.76
N ASP A 204 -3.88 -30.02 -17.88
CA ASP A 204 -5.27 -29.63 -18.15
C ASP A 204 -5.31 -28.52 -19.21
N ALA A 205 -6.50 -28.24 -19.73
CA ALA A 205 -6.68 -27.16 -20.70
C ALA A 205 -6.19 -25.82 -20.11
N SER A 206 -5.61 -24.96 -20.93
CA SER A 206 -5.03 -23.67 -20.52
C SER A 206 -6.04 -22.71 -19.84
N ASN A 207 -7.33 -22.97 -19.99
CA ASN A 207 -8.43 -22.24 -19.37
C ASN A 207 -9.10 -23.00 -18.21
N ALA A 208 -8.50 -24.09 -17.72
CA ALA A 208 -9.03 -24.84 -16.60
C ALA A 208 -9.10 -23.95 -15.34
N ALA A 209 -10.29 -23.87 -14.77
CA ALA A 209 -10.52 -23.02 -13.59
C ALA A 209 -10.05 -23.72 -12.30
N VAL A 210 -9.66 -22.88 -11.32
CA VAL A 210 -9.42 -23.34 -9.96
C VAL A 210 -10.72 -23.90 -9.36
N GLN A 211 -10.65 -25.13 -8.86
CA GLN A 211 -11.80 -25.80 -8.24
C GLN A 211 -11.91 -25.38 -6.77
N VAL A 212 -13.04 -24.80 -6.38
CA VAL A 212 -13.37 -24.55 -4.97
C VAL A 212 -13.88 -25.85 -4.34
N LEU A 213 -13.20 -26.33 -3.31
CA LEU A 213 -13.54 -27.54 -2.57
C LEU A 213 -14.46 -27.24 -1.36
N LYS A 214 -14.19 -26.15 -0.71
CA LYS A 214 -14.95 -25.66 0.46
C LYS A 214 -14.73 -24.15 0.58
N GLU A 215 -15.75 -23.45 1.01
CA GLU A 215 -15.67 -22.01 1.30
C GLU A 215 -16.51 -21.64 2.52
N GLY A 216 -16.24 -20.47 3.06
CA GLY A 216 -17.00 -19.91 4.16
C GLY A 216 -16.64 -18.47 4.44
N GLU A 217 -17.32 -17.93 5.41
CA GLU A 217 -17.14 -16.56 5.88
C GLU A 217 -17.15 -16.53 7.41
N VAL A 218 -16.34 -15.67 8.00
CA VAL A 218 -16.36 -15.36 9.42
C VAL A 218 -16.26 -13.86 9.63
N GLN A 219 -16.84 -13.39 10.73
CA GLN A 219 -16.64 -12.04 11.20
C GLN A 219 -15.25 -11.94 11.84
N GLY A 220 -14.60 -10.78 11.69
CA GLY A 220 -13.34 -10.50 12.39
C GLY A 220 -13.47 -10.63 13.89
N SER A 221 -12.38 -10.98 14.55
CA SER A 221 -12.34 -11.08 16.01
C SER A 221 -12.41 -9.69 16.66
N ASP A 222 -12.81 -9.64 17.92
CA ASP A 222 -12.79 -8.40 18.69
C ASP A 222 -11.34 -7.98 18.97
N MET A 223 -10.82 -7.13 18.08
CA MET A 223 -9.48 -6.56 18.15
C MET A 223 -9.57 -5.06 17.90
N VAL A 224 -9.29 -4.28 18.93
CA VAL A 224 -9.23 -2.81 18.81
C VAL A 224 -8.11 -2.36 17.85
N ALA A 225 -8.17 -1.11 17.42
CA ALA A 225 -7.12 -0.50 16.61
C ALA A 225 -5.73 -0.69 17.24
N HIS A 226 -4.71 -0.86 16.41
CA HIS A 226 -3.30 -1.07 16.82
C HIS A 226 -3.07 -2.27 17.75
N SER A 227 -3.88 -3.32 17.63
CA SER A 227 -3.72 -4.56 18.41
C SER A 227 -3.50 -5.78 17.53
N ALA A 228 -3.08 -6.87 18.15
CA ALA A 228 -2.90 -8.15 17.48
C ALA A 228 -3.63 -9.26 18.24
N GLY A 229 -3.98 -10.33 17.54
CA GLY A 229 -4.72 -11.44 18.15
C GLY A 229 -4.91 -12.59 17.17
N ILE A 230 -5.90 -13.43 17.43
CA ILE A 230 -6.20 -14.61 16.62
C ILE A 230 -7.53 -14.41 15.87
N LEU A 231 -7.49 -14.68 14.57
CA LEU A 231 -8.67 -14.88 13.73
C LEU A 231 -8.89 -16.39 13.54
N ASP A 232 -9.98 -16.91 14.03
CA ASP A 232 -10.37 -18.32 13.86
C ASP A 232 -11.39 -18.43 12.72
N ILE A 233 -10.98 -18.96 11.58
CA ILE A 233 -11.86 -19.19 10.42
C ILE A 233 -12.68 -20.47 10.52
N LYS A 234 -12.58 -21.19 11.63
CA LYS A 234 -13.40 -22.36 12.01
C LYS A 234 -13.43 -23.47 10.96
N THR A 235 -12.28 -23.74 10.37
CA THR A 235 -12.15 -24.83 9.40
C THR A 235 -10.78 -25.47 9.47
N ASN A 236 -10.74 -26.81 9.28
CA ASN A 236 -9.49 -27.54 9.07
C ASN A 236 -9.23 -27.68 7.58
N ILE A 237 -8.00 -27.95 7.21
CA ILE A 237 -7.60 -28.16 5.82
C ILE A 237 -8.10 -29.52 5.31
N LEU A 238 -8.74 -29.51 4.14
CA LEU A 238 -9.13 -30.74 3.45
C LEU A 238 -7.89 -31.47 2.91
N PRO A 239 -7.84 -32.81 2.97
CA PRO A 239 -6.68 -33.58 2.52
C PRO A 239 -6.28 -33.34 1.05
N ASN A 240 -7.25 -33.01 0.19
CA ASN A 240 -7.08 -32.78 -1.23
C ASN A 240 -7.00 -31.28 -1.62
N ALA A 241 -6.94 -30.36 -0.65
CA ALA A 241 -6.74 -28.95 -0.92
C ALA A 241 -5.27 -28.67 -1.26
N ASP A 242 -5.05 -27.86 -2.29
CA ASP A 242 -3.72 -27.39 -2.67
C ASP A 242 -3.39 -26.05 -2.02
N ALA A 243 -4.40 -25.21 -1.80
CA ALA A 243 -4.23 -23.91 -1.14
C ALA A 243 -5.48 -23.48 -0.37
N LEU A 244 -5.28 -22.56 0.58
CA LEU A 244 -6.29 -21.78 1.25
C LEU A 244 -6.16 -20.31 0.81
N PHE A 245 -7.23 -19.73 0.27
CA PHE A 245 -7.38 -18.30 0.04
C PHE A 245 -8.07 -17.68 1.24
N LEU A 246 -7.55 -16.58 1.74
CA LEU A 246 -8.18 -15.77 2.78
C LEU A 246 -8.31 -14.34 2.27
N THR A 247 -9.52 -13.79 2.24
CA THR A 247 -9.80 -12.42 1.76
C THR A 247 -10.39 -11.60 2.88
N ALA A 248 -9.79 -10.46 3.20
CA ALA A 248 -10.35 -9.49 4.13
C ALA A 248 -11.20 -8.46 3.38
N ILE A 249 -12.39 -8.20 3.89
CA ILE A 249 -13.35 -7.21 3.39
C ILE A 249 -13.62 -6.19 4.50
N ASP A 250 -13.51 -4.92 4.17
CA ASP A 250 -13.77 -3.82 5.09
C ASP A 250 -15.28 -3.65 5.37
N PRO A 251 -15.69 -2.82 6.35
CA PRO A 251 -17.11 -2.60 6.65
C PRO A 251 -17.89 -1.91 5.52
N TYR A 252 -17.21 -1.37 4.52
CA TYR A 252 -17.81 -0.71 3.36
C TYR A 252 -17.96 -1.64 2.15
N GLY A 253 -17.46 -2.89 2.27
CA GLY A 253 -17.52 -3.91 1.22
C GLY A 253 -16.32 -3.95 0.28
N HIS A 254 -15.25 -3.20 0.56
CA HIS A 254 -14.05 -3.23 -0.27
C HIS A 254 -13.14 -4.38 0.13
N GLU A 255 -12.57 -5.06 -0.87
CA GLU A 255 -11.51 -6.03 -0.66
C GLU A 255 -10.22 -5.29 -0.25
N LEU A 256 -9.76 -5.55 0.97
CA LEU A 256 -8.49 -5.05 1.48
C LEU A 256 -7.32 -5.80 0.85
N TRP A 257 -7.30 -7.13 1.01
CA TRP A 257 -6.30 -8.01 0.42
C TRP A 257 -6.79 -9.46 0.42
N ARG A 258 -6.20 -10.26 -0.47
CA ARG A 258 -6.36 -11.72 -0.52
C ARG A 258 -5.02 -12.40 -0.38
N TRP A 259 -4.84 -13.14 0.72
CA TRP A 259 -3.70 -14.01 0.93
C TRP A 259 -3.95 -15.38 0.30
N THR A 260 -2.87 -15.96 -0.23
CA THR A 260 -2.86 -17.33 -0.75
C THR A 260 -1.85 -18.13 0.05
N PHE A 261 -2.32 -19.18 0.72
CA PHE A 261 -1.49 -20.08 1.51
C PHE A 261 -1.45 -21.45 0.84
N PRO A 262 -0.36 -21.82 0.15
CA PRO A 262 -0.18 -23.18 -0.33
C PRO A 262 -0.13 -24.16 0.84
N VAL A 263 -0.84 -25.28 0.72
CA VAL A 263 -0.93 -26.33 1.76
C VAL A 263 -0.01 -27.50 1.45
N ASN A 264 0.15 -27.81 0.16
CA ASN A 264 1.06 -28.86 -0.29
C ASN A 264 2.43 -28.26 -0.63
N LYS A 265 3.50 -28.81 -0.06
CA LYS A 265 4.85 -28.41 -0.48
C LYS A 265 5.04 -28.77 -1.95
N LEU A 266 5.47 -27.80 -2.75
CA LEU A 266 5.83 -27.96 -4.17
C LEU A 266 6.77 -29.15 -4.45
N ASN A 267 7.51 -29.62 -3.46
CA ASN A 267 8.46 -30.74 -3.55
C ASN A 267 7.80 -32.09 -3.91
N GLN A 268 6.50 -32.26 -3.72
CA GLN A 268 5.83 -33.51 -4.12
C GLN A 268 5.47 -33.57 -5.62
N GLN A 269 5.43 -32.46 -6.31
CA GLN A 269 5.20 -32.42 -7.75
C GLN A 269 6.47 -32.61 -8.57
N THR A 270 7.62 -32.25 -8.04
CA THR A 270 8.92 -32.46 -8.71
C THR A 270 9.44 -33.88 -8.57
N GLU A 271 9.04 -34.63 -7.56
CA GLU A 271 9.40 -36.05 -7.40
C GLU A 271 8.70 -36.98 -8.42
N GLN A 272 7.64 -36.50 -9.09
CA GLN A 272 6.93 -37.25 -10.13
C GLN A 272 7.44 -36.98 -11.57
N LEU A 273 8.35 -36.04 -11.73
CA LEU A 273 9.03 -35.85 -13.01
C LEU A 273 10.16 -36.91 -13.09
N SER A 274 9.91 -38.01 -13.80
CA SER A 274 10.97 -38.96 -14.14
C SER A 274 12.13 -38.21 -14.77
N PRO A 275 13.40 -38.55 -14.41
CA PRO A 275 14.56 -37.97 -15.09
C PRO A 275 14.42 -38.19 -16.58
N LEU A 276 14.58 -37.11 -17.35
CA LEU A 276 14.69 -37.22 -18.81
C LEU A 276 15.80 -38.23 -19.08
N SER A 277 15.45 -39.37 -19.69
CA SER A 277 16.45 -40.36 -20.14
C SER A 277 17.36 -39.65 -21.14
N SER A 278 18.62 -39.57 -20.78
CA SER A 278 19.73 -39.07 -21.61
C SER A 278 19.87 -39.87 -22.91
#